data_4d8069b9a583736c20cfbd812448dc0c
#
_entry.id   4d8069b9a583736c20cfbd812448dc0c
#
_cell.length_a   1.000
_cell.length_b   1.000
_cell.length_c   1.000
_cell.angle_alpha   90.00
_cell.angle_beta   90.00
_cell.angle_gamma   90.00
#
_symmetry.space_group_name_H-M   'P 1'
#
loop_
_entity.id
_entity.type
_entity.pdbx_description
1 polymer ?
#
loop_
_entity_poly.entity_id
_entity_poly.type
_entity_poly.pdbx_seq_one_letter_code
_entity_poly.pdbx_strand_id
1 'polypeptide(L)'
;MNILEQIKNGALTDPNTFLGAIFFAIVFLFLAWLFGRASHLAVQRLFAKDTNNRVDRTAVKFLAQLTRFGVYIFAFISYAHLVPALAGLGTAWLASAGILSVIIGLAAQNTLGNLIAGISLLLYRPFNVGDRLQVTAPTGLEMVVVESINLGYTLLRTDDNRRR
;
A
#
# COMPACT_ATOMS: atom_id res chain seq x y z
N MET A 1 44.71 -15.25 11.03
CA MET A 1 43.60 -15.88 11.74
C MET A 1 42.76 -16.60 10.71
N ASN A 2 42.70 -17.93 10.77
CA ASN A 2 42.04 -18.74 9.73
C ASN A 2 40.52 -18.54 9.75
N ILE A 3 39.89 -18.48 8.59
CA ILE A 3 38.43 -18.33 8.42
C ILE A 3 37.64 -19.37 9.23
N LEU A 4 38.19 -20.59 9.35
CA LEU A 4 37.63 -21.67 10.17
C LEU A 4 37.61 -21.38 11.68
N GLU A 5 38.58 -20.67 12.22
CA GLU A 5 38.59 -20.23 13.62
C GLU A 5 37.57 -19.12 13.88
N GLN A 6 37.40 -18.21 12.94
CA GLN A 6 36.36 -17.17 13.02
C GLN A 6 34.94 -17.76 13.02
N ILE A 7 34.70 -18.77 12.18
CA ILE A 7 33.44 -19.49 12.15
C ILE A 7 33.16 -20.21 13.48
N LYS A 8 34.15 -20.87 14.02
CA LYS A 8 34.07 -21.60 15.31
C LYS A 8 33.79 -20.68 16.50
N ASN A 9 34.25 -19.44 16.44
CA ASN A 9 34.04 -18.41 17.46
C ASN A 9 32.73 -17.61 17.31
N GLY A 10 31.79 -18.07 16.48
CA GLY A 10 30.48 -17.42 16.33
C GLY A 10 30.50 -16.15 15.46
N ALA A 11 31.55 -15.91 14.69
CA ALA A 11 31.68 -14.74 13.83
C ALA A 11 30.57 -14.65 12.74
N LEU A 12 29.90 -15.75 12.42
CA LEU A 12 28.76 -15.76 11.51
C LEU A 12 27.48 -15.16 12.11
N THR A 13 27.35 -15.19 13.44
CA THR A 13 26.18 -14.68 14.13
C THR A 13 26.36 -13.26 14.67
N ASP A 14 27.56 -12.71 14.58
CA ASP A 14 27.88 -11.35 15.00
C ASP A 14 27.81 -10.38 13.81
N PRO A 15 26.83 -9.48 13.74
CA PRO A 15 26.68 -8.50 12.66
C PRO A 15 27.82 -7.46 12.60
N ASN A 16 28.68 -7.40 13.64
CA ASN A 16 29.87 -6.53 13.67
C ASN A 16 31.02 -7.10 12.83
N THR A 17 31.01 -8.40 12.53
CA THR A 17 32.04 -9.04 11.73
C THR A 17 31.71 -8.98 10.26
N PHE A 18 32.73 -8.90 9.41
CA PHE A 18 32.53 -8.90 7.96
C PHE A 18 31.80 -10.16 7.47
N LEU A 19 32.12 -11.32 8.03
CA LEU A 19 31.45 -12.60 7.72
C LEU A 19 30.02 -12.63 8.20
N GLY A 20 29.72 -12.12 9.39
CA GLY A 20 28.37 -12.00 9.91
C GLY A 20 27.52 -11.04 9.08
N ALA A 21 28.06 -9.88 8.71
CA ALA A 21 27.36 -8.94 7.84
C ALA A 21 26.97 -9.57 6.51
N ILE A 22 27.88 -10.33 5.87
CA ILE A 22 27.56 -11.07 4.62
C ILE A 22 26.50 -12.14 4.86
N PHE A 23 26.59 -12.90 5.93
CA PHE A 23 25.62 -13.93 6.27
C PHE A 23 24.22 -13.31 6.44
N PHE A 24 24.11 -12.23 7.22
CA PHE A 24 22.84 -11.53 7.39
C PHE A 24 22.33 -10.91 6.06
N ALA A 25 23.22 -10.38 5.20
CA ALA A 25 22.84 -9.89 3.89
C ALA A 25 22.16 -11.00 3.05
N ILE A 26 22.76 -12.19 3.03
CA ILE A 26 22.18 -13.35 2.31
C ILE A 26 20.82 -13.74 2.91
N VAL A 27 20.70 -13.79 4.24
CA VAL A 27 19.46 -14.12 4.93
C VAL A 27 18.37 -13.09 4.61
N PHE A 28 18.67 -11.78 4.69
CA PHE A 28 17.71 -10.72 4.39
C PHE A 28 17.31 -10.72 2.90
N LEU A 29 18.23 -10.95 1.98
CA LEU A 29 17.93 -11.11 0.56
C LEU A 29 17.03 -12.31 0.29
N PHE A 30 17.30 -13.45 0.94
CA PHE A 30 16.46 -14.64 0.84
C PHE A 30 15.05 -14.39 1.39
N LEU A 31 14.94 -13.77 2.56
CA LEU A 31 13.66 -13.39 3.15
C LEU A 31 12.91 -12.39 2.26
N ALA A 32 13.60 -11.35 1.75
CA ALA A 32 13.01 -10.38 0.84
C ALA A 32 12.49 -11.04 -0.45
N TRP A 33 13.25 -11.98 -1.01
CA TRP A 33 12.82 -12.76 -2.17
C TRP A 33 11.59 -13.62 -1.85
N LEU A 34 11.60 -14.33 -0.71
CA LEU A 34 10.51 -15.19 -0.28
C LEU A 34 9.23 -14.39 -0.04
N PHE A 35 9.31 -13.32 0.77
CA PHE A 35 8.16 -12.44 1.06
C PHE A 35 7.70 -11.66 -0.16
N GLY A 36 8.62 -11.18 -0.99
CA GLY A 36 8.29 -10.52 -2.25
C GLY A 36 7.59 -11.46 -3.24
N ARG A 37 7.97 -12.73 -3.28
CA ARG A 37 7.27 -13.74 -4.07
C ARG A 37 5.90 -14.10 -3.49
N ALA A 38 5.83 -14.26 -2.16
CA ALA A 38 4.58 -14.58 -1.46
C ALA A 38 3.56 -13.45 -1.61
N SER A 39 3.96 -12.19 -1.41
CA SER A 39 3.08 -11.02 -1.56
C SER A 39 2.58 -10.88 -3.00
N HIS A 40 3.45 -11.05 -3.98
CA HIS A 40 3.08 -11.02 -5.39
C HIS A 40 2.04 -12.12 -5.72
N LEU A 41 2.25 -13.35 -5.24
CA LEU A 41 1.30 -14.46 -5.42
C LEU A 41 -0.01 -14.22 -4.67
N ALA A 42 0.04 -13.66 -3.46
CA ALA A 42 -1.14 -13.33 -2.68
C ALA A 42 -2.02 -12.30 -3.40
N VAL A 43 -1.42 -11.20 -3.89
CA VAL A 43 -2.13 -10.18 -4.67
C VAL A 43 -2.76 -10.80 -5.91
N GLN A 44 -2.01 -11.58 -6.67
CA GLN A 44 -2.55 -12.23 -7.87
C GLN A 44 -3.69 -13.20 -7.54
N ARG A 45 -3.61 -14.00 -6.46
CA ARG A 45 -4.67 -14.94 -6.07
C ARG A 45 -5.94 -14.25 -5.59
N LEU A 46 -5.82 -13.15 -4.85
CA LEU A 46 -6.96 -12.36 -4.39
C LEU A 46 -7.81 -11.85 -5.57
N PHE A 47 -7.14 -11.43 -6.65
CA PHE A 47 -7.82 -10.88 -7.83
C PHE A 47 -8.07 -11.91 -8.94
N ALA A 48 -7.42 -13.09 -8.93
CA ALA A 48 -7.68 -14.16 -9.89
C ALA A 48 -9.08 -14.79 -9.74
N LYS A 49 -9.72 -14.62 -8.59
CA LYS A 49 -11.05 -15.16 -8.27
C LYS A 49 -12.18 -14.27 -8.80
N ASP A 50 -11.86 -13.09 -9.34
CA ASP A 50 -12.87 -12.20 -9.92
C ASP A 50 -13.19 -12.63 -11.36
N THR A 51 -14.19 -13.55 -11.45
CA THR A 51 -14.69 -14.12 -12.71
C THR A 51 -15.40 -13.06 -13.57
N ASN A 52 -15.70 -11.87 -13.04
CA ASN A 52 -16.52 -10.86 -13.68
C ASN A 52 -15.70 -9.75 -14.39
N ASN A 53 -14.40 -9.93 -14.53
CA ASN A 53 -13.47 -9.03 -15.26
C ASN A 53 -13.57 -7.54 -14.85
N ARG A 54 -14.03 -7.27 -13.60
CA ARG A 54 -14.22 -5.90 -13.07
C ARG A 54 -12.92 -5.23 -12.67
N VAL A 55 -11.88 -6.00 -12.39
CA VAL A 55 -10.58 -5.47 -11.98
C VAL A 55 -9.62 -5.51 -13.16
N ASP A 56 -9.10 -4.35 -13.51
CA ASP A 56 -8.10 -4.22 -14.56
C ASP A 56 -6.84 -5.00 -14.17
N ARG A 57 -6.45 -5.95 -15.02
CA ARG A 57 -5.24 -6.76 -14.85
C ARG A 57 -3.96 -5.91 -14.75
N THR A 58 -3.98 -4.73 -15.33
CA THR A 58 -2.87 -3.77 -15.26
C THR A 58 -2.75 -3.20 -13.85
N ALA A 59 -3.87 -2.83 -13.22
CA ALA A 59 -3.90 -2.35 -11.84
C ALA A 59 -3.40 -3.40 -10.86
N VAL A 60 -3.80 -4.67 -11.04
CA VAL A 60 -3.35 -5.79 -10.20
C VAL A 60 -1.85 -6.01 -10.33
N LYS A 61 -1.31 -5.99 -11.54
CA LYS A 61 0.13 -6.12 -11.79
C LYS A 61 0.91 -4.97 -11.16
N PHE A 62 0.42 -3.75 -11.32
CA PHE A 62 1.04 -2.56 -10.73
C PHE A 62 1.07 -2.65 -9.20
N LEU A 63 -0.06 -3.00 -8.57
CA LEU A 63 -0.16 -3.17 -7.13
C LEU A 63 0.78 -4.27 -6.61
N ALA A 64 0.83 -5.41 -7.30
CA ALA A 64 1.74 -6.50 -6.96
C ALA A 64 3.21 -6.09 -7.06
N GLN A 65 3.57 -5.29 -8.07
CA GLN A 65 4.93 -4.78 -8.23
C GLN A 65 5.28 -3.75 -7.17
N LEU A 66 4.35 -2.85 -6.84
CA LEU A 66 4.52 -1.85 -5.78
C LEU A 66 4.72 -2.50 -4.41
N THR A 67 3.90 -3.51 -4.10
CA THR A 67 4.02 -4.29 -2.84
C THR A 67 5.37 -4.99 -2.77
N ARG A 68 5.81 -5.62 -3.85
CA ARG A 68 7.12 -6.26 -3.93
C ARG A 68 8.26 -5.27 -3.70
N PHE A 69 8.18 -4.10 -4.32
CA PHE A 69 9.17 -3.02 -4.14
C PHE A 69 9.24 -2.56 -2.68
N GLY A 70 8.08 -2.38 -2.02
CA GLY A 70 8.01 -2.06 -0.59
C GLY A 70 8.67 -3.12 0.29
N VAL A 71 8.49 -4.41 -0.01
CA VAL A 71 9.15 -5.51 0.72
C VAL A 71 10.67 -5.43 0.61
N TYR A 72 11.21 -5.14 -0.58
CA TYR A 72 12.67 -5.00 -0.74
C TYR A 72 13.23 -3.79 0.00
N ILE A 73 12.53 -2.64 -0.04
CA ILE A 73 12.93 -1.45 0.71
C ILE A 73 12.94 -1.76 2.21
N PHE A 74 11.87 -2.38 2.72
CA PHE A 74 11.75 -2.73 4.13
C PHE A 74 12.88 -3.68 4.57
N ALA A 75 13.16 -4.71 3.78
CA ALA A 75 14.24 -5.65 4.05
C ALA A 75 15.62 -4.95 4.05
N PHE A 76 15.86 -4.04 3.10
CA PHE A 76 17.08 -3.25 3.03
C PHE A 76 17.28 -2.37 4.27
N ILE A 77 16.23 -1.63 4.67
CA ILE A 77 16.29 -0.77 5.88
C ILE A 77 16.55 -1.61 7.14
N SER A 78 15.84 -2.76 7.25
CA SER A 78 16.02 -3.67 8.40
C SER A 78 17.42 -4.24 8.46
N TYR A 79 18.00 -4.63 7.33
CA TYR A 79 19.39 -5.08 7.24
C TYR A 79 20.37 -3.96 7.61
N ALA A 80 20.20 -2.75 7.06
CA ALA A 80 21.06 -1.61 7.36
C ALA A 80 21.02 -1.22 8.83
N HIS A 81 19.89 -1.44 9.50
CA HIS A 81 19.75 -1.17 10.93
C HIS A 81 20.43 -2.24 11.80
N LEU A 82 20.48 -3.48 11.31
CA LEU A 82 21.11 -4.59 12.02
C LEU A 82 22.64 -4.53 12.00
N VAL A 83 23.22 -4.05 10.88
CA VAL A 83 24.69 -3.98 10.70
C VAL A 83 25.21 -2.63 11.19
N PRO A 84 26.00 -2.57 12.28
CA PRO A 84 26.42 -1.30 12.89
C PRO A 84 27.16 -0.38 11.93
N ALA A 85 27.94 -0.92 11.00
CA ALA A 85 28.62 -0.14 9.97
C ALA A 85 27.64 0.61 9.03
N LEU A 86 26.40 0.15 8.93
CA LEU A 86 25.35 0.72 8.08
C LEU A 86 24.22 1.40 8.88
N ALA A 87 24.28 1.38 10.22
CA ALA A 87 23.21 1.89 11.08
C ALA A 87 22.87 3.36 10.80
N GLY A 88 23.89 4.18 10.50
CA GLY A 88 23.67 5.58 10.08
C GLY A 88 22.85 5.71 8.79
N LEU A 89 23.08 4.82 7.81
CA LEU A 89 22.30 4.77 6.59
C LEU A 89 20.87 4.31 6.89
N GLY A 90 20.70 3.28 7.72
CA GLY A 90 19.38 2.80 8.13
C GLY A 90 18.53 3.91 8.77
N THR A 91 19.14 4.68 9.68
CA THR A 91 18.49 5.83 10.34
C THR A 91 18.14 6.94 9.35
N ALA A 92 19.04 7.28 8.42
CA ALA A 92 18.79 8.28 7.39
C ALA A 92 17.63 7.87 6.46
N TRP A 93 17.54 6.60 6.08
CA TRP A 93 16.45 6.07 5.28
C TRP A 93 15.11 6.10 6.01
N LEU A 94 15.08 5.76 7.30
CA LEU A 94 13.87 5.87 8.11
C LEU A 94 13.39 7.32 8.25
N ALA A 95 14.31 8.26 8.47
CA ALA A 95 13.97 9.68 8.53
C ALA A 95 13.40 10.17 7.20
N SER A 96 14.03 9.80 6.08
CA SER A 96 13.57 10.13 4.73
C SER A 96 12.20 9.51 4.43
N ALA A 97 11.97 8.26 4.84
CA ALA A 97 10.69 7.57 4.69
C ALA A 97 9.58 8.27 5.49
N GLY A 98 9.91 8.81 6.68
CA GLY A 98 8.98 9.61 7.49
C GLY A 98 8.53 10.87 6.74
N ILE A 99 9.45 11.64 6.19
CA ILE A 99 9.14 12.84 5.40
C ILE A 99 8.31 12.48 4.16
N LEU A 100 8.72 11.44 3.44
CA LEU A 100 8.02 10.98 2.24
C LEU A 100 6.59 10.52 2.56
N SER A 101 6.39 9.87 3.71
CA SER A 101 5.06 9.46 4.18
C SER A 101 4.12 10.64 4.40
N VAL A 102 4.63 11.74 4.95
CA VAL A 102 3.84 12.97 5.12
C VAL A 102 3.45 13.55 3.76
N ILE A 103 4.39 13.62 2.82
CA ILE A 103 4.13 14.14 1.46
C ILE A 103 3.06 13.29 0.76
N ILE A 104 3.21 11.95 0.80
CA ILE A 104 2.24 11.03 0.21
C ILE A 104 0.89 11.14 0.91
N GLY A 105 0.86 11.27 2.25
CA GLY A 105 -0.35 11.45 3.02
C GLY A 105 -1.11 12.71 2.63
N LEU A 106 -0.42 13.84 2.47
CA LEU A 106 -1.01 15.09 2.00
C LEU A 106 -1.53 14.97 0.56
N ALA A 107 -0.77 14.33 -0.32
CA ALA A 107 -1.20 14.09 -1.70
C ALA A 107 -2.45 13.18 -1.78
N ALA A 108 -2.56 12.21 -0.88
CA ALA A 108 -3.69 11.26 -0.81
C ALA A 108 -4.88 11.78 0.01
N GLN A 109 -4.77 12.93 0.69
CA GLN A 109 -5.75 13.44 1.65
C GLN A 109 -7.16 13.49 1.07
N ASN A 110 -7.33 14.03 -0.13
CA ASN A 110 -8.66 14.17 -0.76
C ASN A 110 -9.27 12.78 -1.08
N THR A 111 -8.46 11.86 -1.59
CA THR A 111 -8.93 10.50 -1.88
C THR A 111 -9.34 9.77 -0.62
N LEU A 112 -8.55 9.89 0.45
CA LEU A 112 -8.85 9.28 1.73
C LEU A 112 -10.09 9.92 2.37
N GLY A 113 -10.25 11.24 2.25
CA GLY A 113 -11.44 11.96 2.71
C GLY A 113 -12.71 11.45 2.02
N ASN A 114 -12.70 11.29 0.70
CA ASN A 114 -13.82 10.74 -0.06
C ASN A 114 -14.14 9.30 0.34
N LEU A 115 -13.11 8.48 0.58
CA LEU A 115 -13.31 7.10 1.06
C LEU A 115 -13.99 7.06 2.43
N ILE A 116 -13.52 7.88 3.38
CA ILE A 116 -14.11 8.00 4.72
C ILE A 116 -15.56 8.50 4.62
N ALA A 117 -15.82 9.51 3.79
CA ALA A 117 -17.17 10.00 3.54
C ALA A 117 -18.09 8.92 2.97
N GLY A 118 -17.59 8.13 1.99
CA GLY A 118 -18.33 6.99 1.42
C GLY A 118 -18.67 5.93 2.46
N ILE A 119 -17.71 5.56 3.33
CA ILE A 119 -17.94 4.63 4.44
C ILE A 119 -18.99 5.20 5.41
N SER A 120 -18.92 6.50 5.74
CA SER A 120 -19.86 7.16 6.60
C SER A 120 -21.28 7.15 6.03
N LEU A 121 -21.43 7.40 4.73
CA LEU A 121 -22.72 7.30 4.04
C LEU A 121 -23.31 5.89 4.11
N LEU A 122 -22.50 4.87 3.94
CA LEU A 122 -22.94 3.47 4.04
C LEU A 122 -23.33 3.07 5.47
N LEU A 123 -22.65 3.64 6.48
CA LEU A 123 -22.88 3.31 7.89
C LEU A 123 -24.09 4.06 8.45
N TYR A 124 -24.13 5.38 8.25
CA TYR A 124 -25.17 6.25 8.82
C TYR A 124 -26.44 6.33 7.97
N ARG A 125 -26.34 6.03 6.68
CA ARG A 125 -27.45 6.00 5.71
C ARG A 125 -28.36 7.22 5.81
N PRO A 126 -27.85 8.46 5.73
CA PRO A 126 -28.67 9.67 5.78
C PRO A 126 -29.68 9.75 4.63
N PHE A 127 -29.41 9.03 3.53
CA PHE A 127 -30.33 8.81 2.41
C PHE A 127 -30.07 7.41 1.81
N ASN A 128 -31.04 6.89 1.09
CA ASN A 128 -30.98 5.56 0.48
C ASN A 128 -31.02 5.65 -1.04
N VAL A 129 -30.67 4.55 -1.70
CA VAL A 129 -30.87 4.41 -3.14
C VAL A 129 -32.36 4.50 -3.45
N GLY A 130 -32.73 5.36 -4.39
CA GLY A 130 -34.10 5.67 -4.75
C GLY A 130 -34.64 6.96 -4.11
N ASP A 131 -33.98 7.53 -3.10
CA ASP A 131 -34.40 8.79 -2.48
C ASP A 131 -34.23 9.97 -3.45
N ARG A 132 -35.13 10.96 -3.33
CA ARG A 132 -35.05 12.22 -4.05
C ARG A 132 -34.33 13.25 -3.19
N LEU A 133 -33.28 13.81 -3.73
CA LEU A 133 -32.45 14.83 -3.07
C LEU A 133 -32.46 16.13 -3.88
N GLN A 134 -32.37 17.23 -3.21
CA GLN A 134 -32.09 18.52 -3.83
C GLN A 134 -30.59 18.81 -3.66
N VAL A 135 -29.89 18.93 -4.77
CA VAL A 135 -28.44 19.18 -4.79
C VAL A 135 -28.13 20.48 -5.51
N THR A 136 -27.06 21.15 -5.08
CA THR A 136 -26.54 22.31 -5.78
C THR A 136 -25.65 21.86 -6.92
N ALA A 137 -26.10 22.04 -8.16
CA ALA A 137 -25.32 21.82 -9.37
C ALA A 137 -24.79 23.16 -9.91
N PRO A 138 -23.82 23.16 -10.84
CA PRO A 138 -23.34 24.37 -11.49
C PRO A 138 -24.44 25.18 -12.20
N THR A 139 -25.53 24.53 -12.58
CA THR A 139 -26.73 25.10 -13.23
C THR A 139 -27.77 25.60 -12.25
N GLY A 140 -27.60 25.41 -10.94
CA GLY A 140 -28.54 25.80 -9.88
C GLY A 140 -28.96 24.61 -9.00
N LEU A 141 -30.07 24.76 -8.29
CA LEU A 141 -30.66 23.69 -7.48
C LEU A 141 -31.39 22.70 -8.38
N GLU A 142 -30.95 21.44 -8.36
CA GLU A 142 -31.56 20.37 -9.16
C GLU A 142 -32.14 19.27 -8.25
N MET A 143 -33.29 18.75 -8.65
CA MET A 143 -33.87 17.54 -8.03
C MET A 143 -33.28 16.31 -8.70
N VAL A 144 -32.75 15.41 -7.88
CA VAL A 144 -32.06 14.19 -8.34
C VAL A 144 -32.53 12.98 -7.57
N VAL A 145 -32.45 11.81 -8.20
CA VAL A 145 -32.70 10.52 -7.58
C VAL A 145 -31.36 9.79 -7.38
N VAL A 146 -31.14 9.25 -6.20
CA VAL A 146 -29.95 8.44 -5.89
C VAL A 146 -30.04 7.12 -6.64
N GLU A 147 -29.16 6.88 -7.61
CA GLU A 147 -29.10 5.65 -8.41
C GLU A 147 -28.19 4.58 -7.75
N SER A 148 -27.03 4.98 -7.26
CA SER A 148 -26.13 4.08 -6.51
C SER A 148 -25.20 4.85 -5.58
N ILE A 149 -24.81 4.20 -4.49
CA ILE A 149 -23.84 4.72 -3.50
C ILE A 149 -22.62 3.79 -3.51
N ASN A 150 -21.47 4.33 -3.84
CA ASN A 150 -20.17 3.65 -3.82
C ASN A 150 -19.23 4.33 -2.83
N LEU A 151 -18.09 3.68 -2.51
CA LEU A 151 -17.11 4.22 -1.56
C LEU A 151 -16.44 5.53 -2.02
N GLY A 152 -16.34 5.77 -3.32
CA GLY A 152 -15.67 6.96 -3.87
C GLY A 152 -16.63 8.01 -4.44
N TYR A 153 -17.85 7.64 -4.77
CA TYR A 153 -18.83 8.52 -5.39
C TYR A 153 -20.27 8.01 -5.22
N THR A 154 -21.23 8.92 -5.32
CA THR A 154 -22.66 8.61 -5.39
C THR A 154 -23.15 8.97 -6.78
N LEU A 155 -23.77 8.03 -7.47
CA LEU A 155 -24.37 8.29 -8.78
C LEU A 155 -25.77 8.83 -8.60
N LEU A 156 -26.01 10.00 -9.17
CA LEU A 156 -27.28 10.72 -9.13
C LEU A 156 -27.86 10.80 -10.54
N ARG A 157 -29.17 10.62 -10.65
CA ARG A 157 -29.90 10.81 -11.89
C ARG A 157 -30.83 12.00 -11.75
N THR A 158 -30.71 12.95 -12.66
CA THR A 158 -31.60 14.09 -12.75
C THR A 158 -32.95 13.69 -13.35
N ASP A 159 -34.05 14.35 -13.01
CA ASP A 159 -35.38 14.10 -13.60
C ASP A 159 -35.39 14.27 -15.13
N ASP A 160 -34.44 15.02 -15.69
CA ASP A 160 -34.22 15.19 -17.13
C ASP A 160 -33.38 14.04 -17.77
N ASN A 161 -33.31 12.86 -17.11
CA ASN A 161 -32.62 11.65 -17.55
C ASN A 161 -31.13 11.78 -17.84
N ARG A 162 -30.45 12.83 -17.33
CA ARG A 162 -28.99 12.98 -17.40
C ARG A 162 -28.37 12.34 -16.18
N ARG A 163 -27.45 11.39 -16.42
CA ARG A 163 -26.61 10.81 -15.36
C ARG A 163 -25.43 11.76 -15.05
N ARG A 164 -25.21 12.02 -13.81
CA ARG A 164 -24.08 12.82 -13.29
C ARG A 164 -23.32 12.09 -12.22
#